data_5fb90b7382b269e5b0457917c0cd6853
#
_entry.id   5fb90b7382b269e5b0457917c0cd6853
#
_cell.length_a   1.000
_cell.length_b   1.000
_cell.length_c   1.000
_cell.angle_alpha   90.00
_cell.angle_beta   90.00
_cell.angle_gamma   90.00
#
_symmetry.space_group_name_H-M   'P 1'
#
loop_
_entity.id
_entity.type
_entity.pdbx_description
1 polymer ?
#
loop_
_entity_poly.entity_id
_entity_poly.type
_entity_poly.pdbx_seq_one_letter_code
_entity_poly.pdbx_strand_id
1 'polypeptide(L)'
;VINSSFLVLVPTALIIGFVSNDLISFMESFLFYVIFSPACAVMLNKIMYMTSYKMQSEESLRRIDMILTAEPQEEPSSPKHPKNYDISFEDVTFTYENTDHPAVSHLTFTAKAGTTTALVGHSGSGKSTTASLIPRFYDVQQGAVKIGGVDIREIPHTDLMKMVAFVFQDPKLFKDSLLENIRAGRPSATREEVMQAAHLAQCDDILEKFPDGIDTVVGGKGVYLSGGETQRIAIASAILRDSPLGVLDGLTAHADPEIEQPGKT
;
A
#
# COMPACT_ATOMS: atom_id res chain seq x y z
N VAL A 1 9.28 29.85 -24.35
CA VAL A 1 8.18 29.39 -25.24
C VAL A 1 7.81 30.55 -26.10
N ILE A 2 8.31 30.59 -27.36
CA ILE A 2 7.92 31.55 -28.36
C ILE A 2 6.47 31.22 -28.73
N ASN A 3 5.60 32.14 -28.41
CA ASN A 3 4.17 31.98 -28.59
C ASN A 3 3.87 31.80 -30.10
N SER A 4 3.35 30.65 -30.50
CA SER A 4 3.06 30.32 -31.91
C SER A 4 2.20 31.37 -32.60
N SER A 5 1.45 32.16 -31.81
CA SER A 5 0.67 33.30 -32.30
C SER A 5 1.54 34.38 -32.94
N PHE A 6 2.78 34.61 -32.47
CA PHE A 6 3.72 35.56 -33.10
C PHE A 6 4.21 35.09 -34.45
N LEU A 7 4.35 33.77 -34.65
CA LEU A 7 4.81 33.18 -35.92
C LEU A 7 3.82 33.38 -37.06
N VAL A 8 2.52 33.55 -36.79
CA VAL A 8 1.48 33.73 -37.79
C VAL A 8 1.10 35.19 -37.94
N LEU A 9 0.95 35.92 -36.83
CA LEU A 9 0.43 37.29 -36.84
C LEU A 9 1.46 38.34 -37.34
N VAL A 10 2.74 38.15 -37.04
CA VAL A 10 3.80 39.06 -37.50
C VAL A 10 3.97 39.01 -39.03
N PRO A 11 4.09 37.84 -39.68
CA PRO A 11 4.12 37.77 -41.16
C PRO A 11 2.85 38.30 -41.79
N THR A 12 1.67 38.01 -41.20
CA THR A 12 0.39 38.51 -41.73
C THR A 12 0.31 40.04 -41.68
N ALA A 13 0.74 40.65 -40.59
CA ALA A 13 0.81 42.10 -40.42
C ALA A 13 1.77 42.75 -41.45
N LEU A 14 2.93 42.11 -41.68
CA LEU A 14 3.89 42.57 -42.69
C LEU A 14 3.35 42.47 -44.11
N ILE A 15 2.62 41.42 -44.45
CA ILE A 15 1.98 41.27 -45.79
C ILE A 15 0.91 42.34 -45.98
N ILE A 16 0.05 42.58 -45.00
CA ILE A 16 -0.97 43.63 -45.04
C ILE A 16 -0.31 45.01 -45.21
N GLY A 17 0.78 45.28 -44.50
CA GLY A 17 1.53 46.51 -44.62
C GLY A 17 2.18 46.73 -45.97
N PHE A 18 2.64 45.66 -46.61
CA PHE A 18 3.24 45.74 -47.94
C PHE A 18 2.19 45.99 -49.04
N VAL A 19 0.94 45.58 -48.78
CA VAL A 19 -0.18 45.77 -49.73
C VAL A 19 -0.85 47.14 -49.56
N SER A 20 -0.80 47.74 -48.35
CA SER A 20 -1.37 49.05 -48.06
C SER A 20 -0.34 50.15 -48.35
N ASN A 21 -0.63 51.04 -49.33
CA ASN A 21 0.26 52.18 -49.65
C ASN A 21 0.19 53.32 -48.63
N ASP A 22 -0.44 53.10 -47.43
CA ASP A 22 -0.61 54.11 -46.39
C ASP A 22 0.12 53.67 -45.11
N LEU A 23 1.24 54.37 -44.81
CA LEU A 23 2.09 54.09 -43.65
C LEU A 23 1.37 54.25 -42.31
N ILE A 24 0.41 55.17 -42.23
CA ILE A 24 -0.32 55.44 -40.98
C ILE A 24 -1.24 54.28 -40.64
N SER A 25 -2.06 53.83 -41.58
CA SER A 25 -2.96 52.66 -41.42
C SER A 25 -2.17 51.36 -41.12
N PHE A 26 -0.98 51.23 -41.71
CA PHE A 26 -0.10 50.09 -41.39
C PHE A 26 0.38 50.14 -39.95
N MET A 27 0.87 51.31 -39.46
CA MET A 27 1.37 51.48 -38.11
C MET A 27 0.27 51.22 -37.07
N GLU A 28 -0.93 51.70 -37.26
CA GLU A 28 -2.09 51.46 -36.41
C GLU A 28 -2.42 49.97 -36.32
N SER A 29 -2.52 49.31 -37.47
CA SER A 29 -2.79 47.86 -37.51
C SER A 29 -1.69 47.04 -36.88
N PHE A 30 -0.42 47.37 -37.14
CA PHE A 30 0.73 46.70 -36.56
C PHE A 30 0.75 46.83 -35.04
N LEU A 31 0.53 48.03 -34.52
CA LEU A 31 0.49 48.29 -33.07
C LEU A 31 -0.66 47.52 -32.40
N PHE A 32 -1.82 47.51 -33.03
CA PHE A 32 -2.97 46.72 -32.56
C PHE A 32 -2.63 45.24 -32.45
N TYR A 33 -2.06 44.62 -33.51
CA TYR A 33 -1.71 43.20 -33.48
C TYR A 33 -0.60 42.87 -32.46
N VAL A 34 0.40 43.74 -32.29
CA VAL A 34 1.49 43.56 -31.33
C VAL A 34 0.97 43.56 -29.88
N ILE A 35 -0.02 44.42 -29.58
CA ILE A 35 -0.60 44.52 -28.24
C ILE A 35 -1.67 43.42 -28.01
N PHE A 36 -2.54 43.19 -29.01
CA PHE A 36 -3.68 42.29 -28.84
C PHE A 36 -3.31 40.81 -28.88
N SER A 37 -2.33 40.43 -29.69
CA SER A 37 -1.92 39.03 -29.87
C SER A 37 -1.43 38.39 -28.52
N PRO A 38 -0.55 39.02 -27.73
CA PRO A 38 -0.16 38.46 -26.46
C PRO A 38 -1.33 38.34 -25.46
N ALA A 39 -2.26 39.31 -25.47
CA ALA A 39 -3.43 39.25 -24.59
C ALA A 39 -4.34 38.07 -24.94
N CYS A 40 -4.62 37.85 -26.22
CA CYS A 40 -5.38 36.69 -26.69
C CYS A 40 -4.66 35.36 -26.34
N ALA A 41 -3.36 35.28 -26.54
CA ALA A 41 -2.58 34.11 -26.24
C ALA A 41 -2.61 33.74 -24.73
N VAL A 42 -2.54 34.76 -23.86
CA VAL A 42 -2.66 34.54 -22.38
C VAL A 42 -4.06 34.03 -22.04
N MET A 43 -5.12 34.55 -22.66
CA MET A 43 -6.48 34.09 -22.42
C MET A 43 -6.68 32.64 -22.91
N LEU A 44 -6.21 32.30 -24.10
CA LEU A 44 -6.28 30.93 -24.61
C LEU A 44 -5.52 29.94 -23.76
N ASN A 45 -4.31 30.31 -23.31
CA ASN A 45 -3.55 29.48 -22.37
C ASN A 45 -4.29 29.27 -21.04
N LYS A 46 -4.88 30.33 -20.47
CA LYS A 46 -5.70 30.19 -19.24
C LYS A 46 -6.86 29.21 -19.45
N ILE A 47 -7.57 29.26 -20.56
CA ILE A 47 -8.66 28.33 -20.86
C ILE A 47 -8.15 26.90 -20.97
N MET A 48 -7.03 26.67 -21.66
CA MET A 48 -6.43 25.33 -21.78
C MET A 48 -5.99 24.79 -20.41
N TYR A 49 -5.35 25.61 -19.58
CA TYR A 49 -4.95 25.22 -18.23
C TYR A 49 -6.16 24.96 -17.32
N MET A 50 -7.23 25.76 -17.41
CA MET A 50 -8.45 25.53 -16.65
C MET A 50 -9.06 24.13 -16.93
N THR A 51 -9.06 23.69 -18.18
CA THR A 51 -9.55 22.36 -18.54
C THR A 51 -8.68 21.26 -17.90
N SER A 52 -7.36 21.41 -17.95
CA SER A 52 -6.44 20.45 -17.32
C SER A 52 -6.60 20.41 -15.80
N TYR A 53 -6.69 21.56 -15.14
CA TYR A 53 -6.93 21.63 -13.71
C TYR A 53 -8.28 21.02 -13.30
N LYS A 54 -9.33 21.26 -14.09
CA LYS A 54 -10.64 20.67 -13.88
C LYS A 54 -10.57 19.13 -13.92
N MET A 55 -9.96 18.57 -14.96
CA MET A 55 -9.79 17.10 -15.09
C MET A 55 -8.99 16.51 -13.92
N GLN A 56 -7.89 17.17 -13.51
CA GLN A 56 -7.09 16.73 -12.38
C GLN A 56 -7.85 16.79 -11.07
N SER A 57 -8.65 17.84 -10.86
CA SER A 57 -9.50 17.99 -9.67
C SER A 57 -10.61 16.94 -9.64
N GLU A 58 -11.27 16.69 -10.76
CA GLU A 58 -12.30 15.65 -10.88
C GLU A 58 -11.74 14.25 -10.58
N GLU A 59 -10.55 13.92 -11.10
CA GLU A 59 -9.91 12.64 -10.80
C GLU A 59 -9.50 12.53 -9.32
N SER A 60 -9.01 13.63 -8.72
CA SER A 60 -8.69 13.65 -7.29
C SER A 60 -9.93 13.48 -6.42
N LEU A 61 -11.03 14.17 -6.76
CA LEU A 61 -12.31 14.01 -6.07
C LEU A 61 -12.86 12.60 -6.23
N ARG A 62 -12.78 12.03 -7.43
CA ARG A 62 -13.21 10.64 -7.68
C ARG A 62 -12.47 9.64 -6.80
N ARG A 63 -11.15 9.81 -6.62
CA ARG A 63 -10.36 8.95 -5.73
C ARG A 63 -10.74 9.11 -4.25
N ILE A 64 -11.02 10.33 -3.82
CA ILE A 64 -11.52 10.58 -2.47
C ILE A 64 -12.90 9.95 -2.29
N ASP A 65 -13.79 10.14 -3.24
CA ASP A 65 -15.15 9.61 -3.21
C ASP A 65 -15.16 8.08 -3.15
N MET A 66 -14.30 7.42 -3.94
CA MET A 66 -14.12 5.96 -3.87
C MET A 66 -13.77 5.45 -2.47
N ILE A 67 -12.95 6.21 -1.72
CA ILE A 67 -12.59 5.84 -0.35
C ILE A 67 -13.75 6.11 0.61
N LEU A 68 -14.42 7.26 0.47
CA LEU A 68 -15.52 7.67 1.36
C LEU A 68 -16.81 6.86 1.15
N THR A 69 -17.03 6.38 -0.08
CA THR A 69 -18.21 5.57 -0.43
C THR A 69 -17.94 4.08 -0.42
N ALA A 70 -16.69 3.65 -0.10
CA ALA A 70 -16.38 2.23 0.05
C ALA A 70 -17.24 1.61 1.14
N GLU A 71 -17.96 0.57 0.80
CA GLU A 71 -18.78 -0.16 1.74
C GLU A 71 -17.87 -0.90 2.74
N PRO A 72 -18.04 -0.68 4.06
CA PRO A 72 -17.31 -1.45 5.06
C PRO A 72 -17.74 -2.90 5.01
N GLN A 73 -16.83 -3.80 5.41
CA GLN A 73 -17.20 -5.21 5.57
C GLN A 73 -18.33 -5.34 6.58
N GLU A 74 -19.28 -6.23 6.28
CA GLU A 74 -20.43 -6.47 7.15
C GLU A 74 -19.99 -7.01 8.52
N GLU A 75 -20.46 -6.34 9.58
CA GLU A 75 -20.29 -6.84 10.94
C GLU A 75 -21.37 -7.89 11.25
N PRO A 76 -21.03 -8.95 11.99
CA PRO A 76 -21.99 -9.99 12.32
C PRO A 76 -23.11 -9.45 13.21
N SER A 77 -24.36 -9.69 12.81
CA SER A 77 -25.54 -9.35 13.62
C SER A 77 -25.66 -10.22 14.91
N SER A 78 -25.00 -11.38 14.92
CA SER A 78 -24.93 -12.29 16.07
C SER A 78 -23.49 -12.71 16.30
N PRO A 79 -22.69 -11.91 17.04
CA PRO A 79 -21.28 -12.17 17.28
C PRO A 79 -21.02 -13.52 17.93
N LYS A 80 -20.04 -14.27 17.40
CA LYS A 80 -19.56 -15.53 17.99
C LYS A 80 -18.09 -15.41 18.37
N HIS A 81 -17.70 -16.12 19.39
CA HIS A 81 -16.31 -16.17 19.84
C HIS A 81 -15.76 -17.60 19.71
N PRO A 82 -14.55 -17.78 19.16
CA PRO A 82 -13.95 -19.09 18.99
C PRO A 82 -13.59 -19.70 20.35
N LYS A 83 -13.67 -21.02 20.45
CA LYS A 83 -13.31 -21.76 21.68
C LYS A 83 -11.83 -22.11 21.75
N ASN A 84 -11.18 -22.18 20.62
CA ASN A 84 -9.76 -22.43 20.44
C ASN A 84 -9.26 -21.65 19.21
N TYR A 85 -7.99 -21.83 18.83
CA TYR A 85 -7.35 -21.12 17.73
C TYR A 85 -6.93 -22.04 16.58
N ASP A 86 -7.59 -23.22 16.42
CA ASP A 86 -7.44 -24.01 15.20
C ASP A 86 -7.96 -23.21 14.01
N ILE A 87 -7.21 -23.14 12.92
CA ILE A 87 -7.64 -22.51 11.66
C ILE A 87 -8.08 -23.61 10.72
N SER A 88 -9.29 -23.56 10.16
CA SER A 88 -9.74 -24.47 9.11
C SER A 88 -10.25 -23.73 7.89
N PHE A 89 -9.83 -24.20 6.73
CA PHE A 89 -10.36 -23.83 5.43
C PHE A 89 -11.27 -24.98 4.96
N GLU A 90 -12.50 -24.68 4.60
CA GLU A 90 -13.50 -25.67 4.17
C GLU A 90 -13.99 -25.30 2.77
N ASP A 91 -13.49 -26.01 1.74
CA ASP A 91 -13.82 -25.82 0.33
C ASP A 91 -13.75 -24.38 -0.15
N VAL A 92 -12.67 -23.67 0.26
CA VAL A 92 -12.53 -22.24 0.02
C VAL A 92 -12.12 -21.95 -1.40
N THR A 93 -12.93 -21.12 -2.08
CA THR A 93 -12.59 -20.52 -3.38
C THR A 93 -12.63 -19.01 -3.28
N PHE A 94 -11.58 -18.36 -3.78
CA PHE A 94 -11.44 -16.91 -3.78
C PHE A 94 -10.87 -16.39 -5.09
N THR A 95 -11.51 -15.35 -5.63
CA THR A 95 -11.11 -14.63 -6.84
C THR A 95 -11.07 -13.14 -6.55
N TYR A 96 -9.99 -12.44 -6.94
CA TYR A 96 -9.92 -10.98 -6.84
C TYR A 96 -10.84 -10.32 -7.87
N GLU A 97 -11.42 -9.16 -7.53
CA GLU A 97 -12.40 -8.45 -8.36
C GLU A 97 -11.96 -8.17 -9.81
N ASN A 98 -10.65 -8.02 -10.03
CA ASN A 98 -10.09 -7.68 -11.33
C ASN A 98 -9.47 -8.87 -12.07
N THR A 99 -9.83 -10.10 -11.71
CA THR A 99 -9.28 -11.32 -12.33
C THR A 99 -10.40 -12.32 -12.67
N ASP A 100 -10.23 -13.03 -13.78
CA ASP A 100 -11.18 -14.08 -14.21
C ASP A 100 -10.84 -15.46 -13.64
N HIS A 101 -9.68 -15.60 -13.00
CA HIS A 101 -9.20 -16.88 -12.47
C HIS A 101 -9.14 -16.85 -10.95
N PRO A 102 -9.55 -17.92 -10.27
CA PRO A 102 -9.45 -18.02 -8.82
C PRO A 102 -7.99 -18.01 -8.36
N ALA A 103 -7.69 -17.17 -7.37
CA ALA A 103 -6.39 -17.14 -6.70
C ALA A 103 -6.23 -18.33 -5.73
N VAL A 104 -7.37 -18.81 -5.18
CA VAL A 104 -7.49 -20.01 -4.36
C VAL A 104 -8.71 -20.78 -4.85
N SER A 105 -8.60 -22.09 -5.05
CA SER A 105 -9.67 -22.94 -5.59
C SER A 105 -9.82 -24.21 -4.75
N HIS A 106 -11.02 -24.43 -4.20
CA HIS A 106 -11.41 -25.63 -3.44
C HIS A 106 -10.41 -26.03 -2.35
N LEU A 107 -9.84 -25.03 -1.63
CA LEU A 107 -8.83 -25.28 -0.61
C LEU A 107 -9.48 -25.81 0.67
N THR A 108 -9.00 -26.96 1.12
CA THR A 108 -9.43 -27.57 2.39
C THR A 108 -8.23 -28.05 3.16
N PHE A 109 -8.00 -27.48 4.35
CA PHE A 109 -6.98 -27.94 5.31
C PHE A 109 -7.28 -27.43 6.71
N THR A 110 -6.54 -27.94 7.70
CA THR A 110 -6.61 -27.45 9.08
C THR A 110 -5.20 -27.27 9.64
N ALA A 111 -4.95 -26.07 10.19
CA ALA A 111 -3.77 -25.74 10.96
C ALA A 111 -4.14 -25.77 12.45
N LYS A 112 -3.47 -26.63 13.22
CA LYS A 112 -3.78 -26.83 14.64
C LYS A 112 -3.18 -25.73 15.51
N ALA A 113 -3.93 -25.31 16.52
CA ALA A 113 -3.43 -24.38 17.54
C ALA A 113 -2.16 -24.91 18.22
N GLY A 114 -1.23 -24.03 18.52
CA GLY A 114 0.04 -24.38 19.16
C GLY A 114 1.04 -25.09 18.22
N THR A 115 0.75 -25.16 16.91
CA THR A 115 1.69 -25.69 15.90
C THR A 115 2.07 -24.65 14.87
N THR A 116 3.21 -24.85 14.21
CA THR A 116 3.60 -24.08 13.03
C THR A 116 3.20 -24.84 11.77
N THR A 117 2.43 -24.20 10.91
CA THR A 117 2.02 -24.74 9.61
C THR A 117 2.65 -23.94 8.49
N ALA A 118 3.43 -24.57 7.61
CA ALA A 118 4.04 -23.93 6.47
C ALA A 118 3.21 -24.15 5.18
N LEU A 119 2.90 -23.07 4.47
CA LEU A 119 2.31 -23.12 3.13
C LEU A 119 3.44 -23.12 2.09
N VAL A 120 3.65 -24.23 1.41
CA VAL A 120 4.71 -24.41 0.42
C VAL A 120 4.11 -24.51 -0.99
N GLY A 121 4.77 -23.89 -1.96
CA GLY A 121 4.35 -23.94 -3.36
C GLY A 121 5.07 -22.88 -4.20
N HIS A 122 4.99 -23.00 -5.54
CA HIS A 122 5.61 -22.05 -6.47
C HIS A 122 5.01 -20.63 -6.35
N SER A 123 5.70 -19.63 -6.91
CA SER A 123 5.17 -18.27 -7.00
C SER A 123 3.83 -18.27 -7.74
N GLY A 124 2.86 -17.49 -7.23
CA GLY A 124 1.51 -17.44 -7.79
C GLY A 124 0.58 -18.60 -7.39
N SER A 125 0.99 -19.52 -6.50
CA SER A 125 0.12 -20.64 -6.05
C SER A 125 -0.92 -20.25 -4.99
N GLY A 126 -1.15 -18.97 -4.71
CA GLY A 126 -2.18 -18.52 -3.78
C GLY A 126 -1.77 -18.49 -2.30
N LYS A 127 -0.49 -18.68 -1.93
CA LYS A 127 -0.02 -18.69 -0.52
C LYS A 127 -0.35 -17.39 0.20
N SER A 128 0.07 -16.25 -0.35
CA SER A 128 -0.19 -14.91 0.23
C SER A 128 -1.68 -14.60 0.28
N THR A 129 -2.43 -15.04 -0.74
CA THR A 129 -3.89 -14.92 -0.74
C THR A 129 -4.51 -15.73 0.39
N THR A 130 -4.11 -17.01 0.54
CA THR A 130 -4.57 -17.88 1.63
C THR A 130 -4.27 -17.27 3.00
N ALA A 131 -3.05 -16.76 3.18
CA ALA A 131 -2.65 -16.06 4.41
C ALA A 131 -3.56 -14.84 4.69
N SER A 132 -3.85 -14.03 3.66
CA SER A 132 -4.68 -12.81 3.75
C SER A 132 -6.16 -13.07 4.05
N LEU A 133 -6.65 -14.29 3.78
CA LEU A 133 -8.03 -14.69 4.11
C LEU A 133 -8.21 -14.96 5.61
N ILE A 134 -7.15 -15.30 6.36
CA ILE A 134 -7.25 -15.60 7.80
C ILE A 134 -7.68 -14.37 8.63
N PRO A 135 -7.06 -13.18 8.45
CA PRO A 135 -7.52 -11.97 9.12
C PRO A 135 -8.76 -11.34 8.48
N ARG A 136 -9.38 -12.00 7.49
CA ARG A 136 -10.53 -11.48 6.74
C ARG A 136 -10.23 -10.16 6.04
N PHE A 137 -9.04 -10.03 5.39
CA PHE A 137 -8.80 -8.89 4.50
C PHE A 137 -9.68 -8.93 3.27
N TYR A 138 -10.20 -10.12 2.94
CA TYR A 138 -11.17 -10.37 1.87
C TYR A 138 -12.18 -11.41 2.35
N ASP A 139 -13.42 -11.29 1.90
CA ASP A 139 -14.46 -12.32 2.09
C ASP A 139 -14.41 -13.36 0.97
N VAL A 140 -14.51 -14.63 1.33
CA VAL A 140 -14.48 -15.73 0.35
C VAL A 140 -15.82 -15.84 -0.38
N GLN A 141 -15.77 -16.12 -1.68
CA GLN A 141 -16.99 -16.31 -2.50
C GLN A 141 -17.62 -17.69 -2.29
N GLN A 142 -16.81 -18.72 -1.99
CA GLN A 142 -17.29 -20.07 -1.70
C GLN A 142 -16.53 -20.64 -0.51
N GLY A 143 -17.22 -21.48 0.26
CA GLY A 143 -16.66 -22.15 1.43
C GLY A 143 -16.61 -21.25 2.66
N ALA A 144 -15.77 -21.64 3.62
CA ALA A 144 -15.61 -20.91 4.88
C ALA A 144 -14.18 -21.02 5.41
N VAL A 145 -13.70 -19.92 5.97
CA VAL A 145 -12.50 -19.89 6.82
C VAL A 145 -12.98 -19.80 8.27
N LYS A 146 -12.50 -20.70 9.13
CA LYS A 146 -12.95 -20.77 10.53
C LYS A 146 -11.77 -20.69 11.49
N ILE A 147 -11.99 -20.06 12.63
CA ILE A 147 -11.10 -20.07 13.79
C ILE A 147 -11.85 -20.74 14.94
N GLY A 148 -11.30 -21.81 15.48
CA GLY A 148 -11.94 -22.56 16.58
C GLY A 148 -13.34 -23.06 16.28
N GLY A 149 -13.62 -23.41 15.00
CA GLY A 149 -14.90 -23.88 14.51
C GLY A 149 -15.92 -22.76 14.22
N VAL A 150 -15.57 -21.48 14.44
CA VAL A 150 -16.42 -20.32 14.13
C VAL A 150 -15.97 -19.70 12.81
N ASP A 151 -16.90 -19.46 11.90
CA ASP A 151 -16.62 -18.73 10.65
C ASP A 151 -16.12 -17.30 10.97
N ILE A 152 -15.05 -16.88 10.33
CA ILE A 152 -14.46 -15.56 10.57
C ILE A 152 -15.44 -14.41 10.29
N ARG A 153 -16.43 -14.63 9.43
CA ARG A 153 -17.52 -13.66 9.14
C ARG A 153 -18.48 -13.47 10.32
N GLU A 154 -18.53 -14.44 11.23
CA GLU A 154 -19.34 -14.38 12.46
C GLU A 154 -18.56 -13.83 13.68
N ILE A 155 -17.26 -13.57 13.51
CA ILE A 155 -16.42 -12.96 14.54
C ILE A 155 -16.40 -11.44 14.31
N PRO A 156 -16.64 -10.59 15.33
CA PRO A 156 -16.47 -9.14 15.18
C PRO A 156 -15.07 -8.79 14.66
N HIS A 157 -15.00 -7.88 13.69
CA HIS A 157 -13.74 -7.53 13.04
C HIS A 157 -12.68 -7.07 14.04
N THR A 158 -13.08 -6.27 15.02
CA THR A 158 -12.17 -5.79 16.09
C THR A 158 -11.58 -6.92 16.91
N ASP A 159 -12.32 -7.99 17.16
CA ASP A 159 -11.85 -9.14 17.94
C ASP A 159 -10.99 -10.05 17.06
N LEU A 160 -11.36 -10.27 15.81
CA LEU A 160 -10.55 -10.99 14.83
C LEU A 160 -9.17 -10.34 14.66
N MET A 161 -9.14 -8.99 14.54
CA MET A 161 -7.89 -8.24 14.44
C MET A 161 -7.01 -8.36 15.71
N LYS A 162 -7.58 -8.54 16.90
CA LYS A 162 -6.79 -8.80 18.12
C LYS A 162 -6.23 -10.23 18.15
N MET A 163 -6.92 -11.18 17.53
CA MET A 163 -6.50 -12.58 17.52
C MET A 163 -5.38 -12.87 16.55
N VAL A 164 -5.20 -12.07 15.51
CA VAL A 164 -4.24 -12.33 14.42
C VAL A 164 -3.17 -11.24 14.38
N ALA A 165 -1.91 -11.63 14.53
CA ALA A 165 -0.75 -10.81 14.18
C ALA A 165 -0.32 -11.19 12.76
N PHE A 166 -0.36 -10.23 11.82
CA PHE A 166 0.01 -10.46 10.43
C PHE A 166 1.27 -9.70 10.06
N VAL A 167 2.25 -10.41 9.47
CA VAL A 167 3.48 -9.81 8.93
C VAL A 167 3.45 -9.97 7.41
N PHE A 168 3.45 -8.84 6.70
CA PHE A 168 3.46 -8.81 5.23
C PHE A 168 4.84 -9.17 4.66
N GLN A 169 4.88 -9.66 3.42
CA GLN A 169 6.11 -9.95 2.69
C GLN A 169 7.00 -8.71 2.50
N ASP A 170 6.41 -7.54 2.27
CA ASP A 170 7.09 -6.26 2.14
C ASP A 170 6.53 -5.26 3.16
N PRO A 171 6.91 -5.41 4.46
CA PRO A 171 6.40 -4.54 5.49
C PRO A 171 6.91 -3.11 5.32
N LYS A 172 6.08 -2.13 5.63
CA LYS A 172 6.43 -0.71 5.61
C LYS A 172 6.55 -0.19 7.02
N LEU A 173 7.66 0.47 7.32
CA LEU A 173 7.88 1.12 8.59
C LEU A 173 7.40 2.57 8.54
N PHE A 174 6.91 3.04 9.67
CA PHE A 174 6.60 4.45 9.85
C PHE A 174 7.91 5.27 9.89
N LYS A 175 7.83 6.54 9.46
CA LYS A 175 8.93 7.49 9.60
C LYS A 175 9.04 7.92 11.06
N ASP A 176 9.51 7.01 11.90
CA ASP A 176 9.65 7.15 13.33
C ASP A 176 10.82 6.30 13.82
N SER A 177 11.10 6.28 15.13
CA SER A 177 12.13 5.42 15.71
C SER A 177 11.83 3.93 15.52
N LEU A 178 12.87 3.09 15.59
CA LEU A 178 12.69 1.64 15.63
C LEU A 178 11.83 1.21 16.82
N LEU A 179 12.01 1.90 17.97
CA LEU A 179 11.19 1.72 19.16
C LEU A 179 9.69 1.85 18.86
N GLU A 180 9.30 2.96 18.22
CA GLU A 180 7.88 3.25 17.94
C GLU A 180 7.33 2.34 16.84
N ASN A 181 8.14 1.95 15.87
CA ASN A 181 7.76 0.97 14.86
C ASN A 181 7.44 -0.40 15.48
N ILE A 182 8.23 -0.85 16.44
CA ILE A 182 7.96 -2.10 17.16
C ILE A 182 6.77 -1.92 18.12
N ARG A 183 6.73 -0.79 18.86
CA ARG A 183 5.64 -0.46 19.80
C ARG A 183 4.28 -0.35 19.13
N ALA A 184 4.22 -0.10 17.80
CA ALA A 184 2.97 -0.10 17.05
C ALA A 184 2.15 -1.40 17.22
N GLY A 185 2.80 -2.53 17.48
CA GLY A 185 2.13 -3.81 17.80
C GLY A 185 1.31 -3.77 19.09
N ARG A 186 1.82 -3.05 20.13
CA ARG A 186 1.14 -2.83 21.43
C ARG A 186 1.54 -1.46 21.98
N PRO A 187 0.75 -0.40 21.72
CA PRO A 187 1.09 0.98 22.12
C PRO A 187 1.33 1.20 23.63
N SER A 188 0.77 0.34 24.47
CA SER A 188 0.97 0.40 25.93
C SER A 188 2.24 -0.28 26.43
N ALA A 189 3.04 -0.87 25.54
CA ALA A 189 4.25 -1.62 25.92
C ALA A 189 5.35 -0.69 26.45
N THR A 190 6.05 -1.15 27.49
CA THR A 190 7.22 -0.47 28.04
C THR A 190 8.40 -0.61 27.07
N ARG A 191 9.45 0.19 27.31
CA ARG A 191 10.69 0.09 26.51
C ARG A 191 11.35 -1.26 26.66
N GLU A 192 11.33 -1.83 27.87
CA GLU A 192 11.90 -3.12 28.18
C GLU A 192 11.20 -4.26 27.41
N GLU A 193 9.87 -4.21 27.35
CA GLU A 193 9.08 -5.19 26.57
C GLU A 193 9.38 -5.07 25.06
N VAL A 194 9.54 -3.85 24.55
CA VAL A 194 9.93 -3.61 23.16
C VAL A 194 11.33 -4.17 22.88
N MET A 195 12.29 -3.93 23.77
CA MET A 195 13.65 -4.47 23.64
C MET A 195 13.66 -6.01 23.67
N GLN A 196 12.85 -6.61 24.55
CA GLN A 196 12.71 -8.07 24.60
C GLN A 196 12.13 -8.63 23.30
N ALA A 197 11.10 -7.99 22.73
CA ALA A 197 10.52 -8.39 21.47
C ALA A 197 11.52 -8.24 20.30
N ALA A 198 12.31 -7.16 20.29
CA ALA A 198 13.38 -6.96 19.34
C ALA A 198 14.45 -8.05 19.42
N HIS A 199 14.87 -8.42 20.63
CA HIS A 199 15.82 -9.51 20.86
C HIS A 199 15.28 -10.86 20.37
N LEU A 200 14.01 -11.20 20.68
CA LEU A 200 13.37 -12.43 20.21
C LEU A 200 13.27 -12.49 18.67
N ALA A 201 13.13 -11.34 18.01
CA ALA A 201 13.14 -11.22 16.55
C ALA A 201 14.55 -11.13 15.95
N GLN A 202 15.61 -11.33 16.77
CA GLN A 202 17.01 -11.26 16.35
C GLN A 202 17.37 -9.90 15.70
N CYS A 203 16.95 -8.80 16.33
CA CYS A 203 17.23 -7.45 15.84
C CYS A 203 18.49 -6.82 16.47
N ASP A 204 19.24 -7.52 17.31
CA ASP A 204 20.37 -6.97 18.08
C ASP A 204 21.44 -6.37 17.14
N ASP A 205 21.80 -7.06 16.06
CA ASP A 205 22.73 -6.58 15.05
C ASP A 205 22.22 -5.30 14.32
N ILE A 206 20.91 -5.16 14.18
CA ILE A 206 20.29 -3.94 13.59
C ILE A 206 20.46 -2.77 14.57
N LEU A 207 20.21 -3.02 15.86
CA LEU A 207 20.31 -1.99 16.89
C LEU A 207 21.76 -1.55 17.09
N GLU A 208 22.73 -2.46 17.05
CA GLU A 208 24.16 -2.18 17.18
C GLU A 208 24.74 -1.42 15.97
N LYS A 209 24.13 -1.55 14.80
CA LYS A 209 24.55 -0.87 13.56
C LYS A 209 24.41 0.65 13.62
N PHE A 210 23.51 1.15 14.47
CA PHE A 210 23.18 2.56 14.55
C PHE A 210 23.61 3.18 15.89
N PRO A 211 24.17 4.41 15.89
CA PRO A 211 24.63 5.07 17.12
C PRO A 211 23.52 5.28 18.17
N ASP A 212 22.29 5.54 17.70
CA ASP A 212 21.13 5.78 18.58
C ASP A 212 20.37 4.48 18.90
N GLY A 213 20.87 3.32 18.45
CA GLY A 213 20.26 2.02 18.70
C GLY A 213 18.78 1.98 18.33
N ILE A 214 17.94 1.58 19.30
CA ILE A 214 16.49 1.45 19.10
C ILE A 214 15.77 2.80 18.89
N ASP A 215 16.38 3.94 19.27
CA ASP A 215 15.83 5.28 19.08
C ASP A 215 16.13 5.85 17.67
N THR A 216 16.83 5.08 16.84
CA THR A 216 17.15 5.47 15.46
C THR A 216 15.88 5.67 14.65
N VAL A 217 15.72 6.86 14.05
CA VAL A 217 14.58 7.21 13.20
C VAL A 217 14.83 6.72 11.77
N VAL A 218 13.97 5.85 11.28
CA VAL A 218 14.04 5.29 9.91
C VAL A 218 13.23 6.12 8.91
N GLY A 219 13.56 6.00 7.62
CA GLY A 219 12.89 6.75 6.55
C GLY A 219 13.19 8.24 6.52
N GLY A 220 14.20 8.71 7.27
CA GLY A 220 14.69 10.07 7.30
C GLY A 220 16.20 10.14 7.12
N LYS A 221 16.72 11.21 6.50
CA LYS A 221 18.14 11.59 6.40
C LYS A 221 19.16 10.43 6.21
N GLY A 222 18.85 9.47 5.33
CA GLY A 222 19.84 8.45 4.95
C GLY A 222 19.87 7.18 5.81
N VAL A 223 18.98 7.04 6.78
CA VAL A 223 18.82 5.77 7.53
C VAL A 223 17.85 4.86 6.79
N TYR A 224 18.39 3.83 6.18
CA TYR A 224 17.62 2.81 5.45
C TYR A 224 17.95 1.43 6.00
N LEU A 225 16.91 0.61 6.16
CA LEU A 225 17.02 -0.80 6.47
C LEU A 225 16.95 -1.61 5.18
N SER A 226 17.65 -2.74 5.14
CA SER A 226 17.45 -3.75 4.11
C SER A 226 16.06 -4.39 4.24
N GLY A 227 15.60 -5.11 3.20
CA GLY A 227 14.32 -5.81 3.26
C GLY A 227 14.24 -6.81 4.42
N GLY A 228 15.30 -7.57 4.68
CA GLY A 228 15.38 -8.51 5.79
C GLY A 228 15.40 -7.82 7.16
N GLU A 229 16.10 -6.70 7.32
CA GLU A 229 16.08 -5.90 8.55
C GLU A 229 14.68 -5.35 8.82
N THR A 230 14.03 -4.79 7.80
CA THR A 230 12.66 -4.28 7.88
C THR A 230 11.68 -5.38 8.30
N GLN A 231 11.85 -6.59 7.74
CA GLN A 231 11.02 -7.74 8.07
C GLN A 231 11.21 -8.18 9.53
N ARG A 232 12.45 -8.21 10.04
CA ARG A 232 12.72 -8.54 11.46
C ARG A 232 12.09 -7.52 12.41
N ILE A 233 12.12 -6.23 12.09
CA ILE A 233 11.42 -5.18 12.88
C ILE A 233 9.91 -5.42 12.88
N ALA A 234 9.32 -5.79 11.73
CA ALA A 234 7.89 -6.11 11.66
C ALA A 234 7.54 -7.38 12.46
N ILE A 235 8.42 -8.39 12.46
CA ILE A 235 8.28 -9.59 13.29
C ILE A 235 8.37 -9.23 14.77
N ALA A 236 9.29 -8.35 15.19
CA ALA A 236 9.37 -7.85 16.57
C ALA A 236 8.05 -7.20 17.00
N SER A 237 7.45 -6.38 16.13
CA SER A 237 6.13 -5.77 16.39
C SER A 237 5.02 -6.82 16.53
N ALA A 238 5.04 -7.87 15.70
CA ALA A 238 4.09 -8.98 15.79
C ALA A 238 4.27 -9.80 17.09
N ILE A 239 5.51 -10.06 17.51
CA ILE A 239 5.83 -10.72 18.78
C ILE A 239 5.33 -9.87 19.97
N LEU A 240 5.61 -8.57 19.96
CA LEU A 240 5.17 -7.64 21.01
C LEU A 240 3.65 -7.59 21.15
N ARG A 241 2.93 -7.75 20.04
CA ARG A 241 1.47 -7.77 20.02
C ARG A 241 0.89 -8.94 20.81
N ASP A 242 1.61 -10.07 20.91
CA ASP A 242 1.23 -11.27 21.68
C ASP A 242 -0.15 -11.83 21.29
N SER A 243 -0.41 -11.87 19.98
CA SER A 243 -1.66 -12.43 19.45
C SER A 243 -1.61 -13.96 19.41
N PRO A 244 -2.72 -14.68 19.70
CA PRO A 244 -2.74 -16.14 19.70
C PRO A 244 -2.46 -16.79 18.34
N LEU A 245 -2.64 -16.04 17.23
CA LEU A 245 -2.36 -16.47 15.88
C LEU A 245 -1.33 -15.55 15.23
N GLY A 246 -0.21 -16.12 14.77
CA GLY A 246 0.79 -15.43 13.96
C GLY A 246 0.69 -15.88 12.52
N VAL A 247 0.52 -14.97 11.58
CA VAL A 247 0.53 -15.21 10.13
C VAL A 247 1.69 -14.44 9.52
N LEU A 248 2.61 -15.15 8.89
CA LEU A 248 3.83 -14.58 8.33
C LEU A 248 3.86 -14.88 6.84
N ASP A 249 3.74 -13.84 6.01
CA ASP A 249 3.81 -13.97 4.56
C ASP A 249 5.23 -13.72 4.07
N GLY A 250 5.76 -14.64 3.26
CA GLY A 250 7.03 -14.47 2.58
C GLY A 250 8.29 -14.49 3.46
N LEU A 251 8.30 -15.19 4.60
CA LEU A 251 9.46 -15.30 5.50
C LEU A 251 10.76 -15.72 4.81
N THR A 252 10.67 -16.53 3.74
CA THR A 252 11.82 -17.07 3.01
C THR A 252 12.27 -16.20 1.84
N ALA A 253 11.52 -15.15 1.48
CA ALA A 253 11.83 -14.31 0.32
C ALA A 253 13.16 -13.54 0.48
N HIS A 254 13.64 -13.37 1.71
CA HIS A 254 14.91 -12.71 2.04
C HIS A 254 15.84 -13.56 2.93
N ALA A 255 15.48 -14.84 3.18
CA ALA A 255 16.37 -15.76 3.85
C ALA A 255 17.47 -16.21 2.86
N ASP A 256 18.71 -16.25 3.35
CA ASP A 256 19.86 -16.68 2.57
C ASP A 256 19.59 -18.07 1.94
N PRO A 257 19.92 -18.29 0.66
CA PRO A 257 19.69 -19.58 -0.02
C PRO A 257 20.32 -20.81 0.66
N GLU A 258 21.27 -20.60 1.57
CA GLU A 258 21.89 -21.66 2.36
C GLU A 258 20.96 -22.31 3.39
N ILE A 259 19.85 -21.65 3.77
CA ILE A 259 18.87 -22.19 4.73
C ILE A 259 17.82 -23.08 4.05
N GLU A 260 17.68 -23.02 2.72
CA GLU A 260 16.72 -23.82 1.94
C GLU A 260 17.19 -25.23 1.59
N GLN A 261 18.40 -25.65 1.95
CA GLN A 261 18.82 -27.04 1.74
C GLN A 261 18.63 -27.86 3.03
N PRO A 262 17.52 -28.63 3.19
CA PRO A 262 17.52 -29.75 4.11
C PRO A 262 18.55 -30.75 3.60
N GLY A 263 19.48 -31.13 4.48
CA GLY A 263 20.69 -31.88 4.18
C GLY A 263 20.50 -33.02 3.20
N LYS A 264 21.30 -33.01 2.15
CA LYS A 264 21.68 -34.20 1.41
C LYS A 264 22.65 -34.97 2.30
N THR A 265 22.17 -35.97 2.96
CA THR A 265 22.90 -37.19 3.31
C THR A 265 22.16 -38.37 2.76
#